data_e6ec5fa0e96964695c80cb0bf3a15b8c
#
_entry.id   e6ec5fa0e96964695c80cb0bf3a15b8c
#
_cell.length_a   1.000
_cell.length_b   1.000
_cell.length_c   1.000
_cell.angle_alpha   90.00
_cell.angle_beta   90.00
_cell.angle_gamma   90.00
#
_symmetry.space_group_name_H-M   'P 1'
#
loop_
_entity.id
_entity.type
_entity.pdbx_description
1 polymer ?
#
loop_
_entity_poly.entity_id
_entity_poly.type
_entity_poly.pdbx_seq_one_letter_code
_entity_poly.pdbx_strand_id
1 'polypeptide(L)'
;MIAVVSIAGLALFLWPFLGLGLPPEVPAVAVTLAAVASLTLIESGTRRLDSGRLALLAALAAIDAALRLALVNGIGGFSPIFFLVILAGYEFGPSYGFLVGSFSLLVSALVTGGVGPWLPYETFAVGWVGLSAGLAGSAVEQVGSG
;
A
#
# COMPACT_ATOMS: atom_id res chain seq x y z
N MET A 1 14.96 0.79 2.58
CA MET A 1 14.15 -0.38 2.16
C MET A 1 12.94 0.01 1.32
N ILE A 2 12.11 0.94 1.77
CA ILE A 2 10.94 1.41 1.01
C ILE A 2 11.30 1.88 -0.42
N ALA A 3 12.46 2.51 -0.60
CA ALA A 3 12.95 2.91 -1.92
C ALA A 3 13.18 1.71 -2.85
N VAL A 4 13.73 0.61 -2.35
CA VAL A 4 13.95 -0.62 -3.14
C VAL A 4 12.62 -1.24 -3.57
N VAL A 5 11.66 -1.30 -2.64
CA VAL A 5 10.30 -1.79 -2.93
C VAL A 5 9.61 -0.89 -3.96
N SER A 6 9.77 0.43 -3.86
CA SER A 6 9.23 1.38 -4.84
C SER A 6 9.88 1.26 -6.21
N ILE A 7 11.18 0.97 -6.28
CA ILE A 7 11.86 0.72 -7.56
C ILE A 7 11.30 -0.53 -8.24
N ALA A 8 11.04 -1.60 -7.49
CA ALA A 8 10.40 -2.80 -8.04
C ALA A 8 8.99 -2.49 -8.59
N GLY A 9 8.20 -1.69 -7.86
CA GLY A 9 6.90 -1.21 -8.32
C GLY A 9 7.00 -0.36 -9.59
N LEU A 10 7.95 0.57 -9.64
CA LEU A 10 8.20 1.40 -10.84
C LEU A 10 8.60 0.55 -12.05
N ALA A 11 9.43 -0.47 -11.85
CA ALA A 11 9.81 -1.39 -12.92
C ALA A 11 8.59 -2.12 -13.49
N LEU A 12 7.67 -2.57 -12.62
CA LEU A 12 6.39 -3.16 -13.06
C LEU A 12 5.54 -2.15 -13.83
N PHE A 13 5.41 -0.92 -13.35
CA PHE A 13 4.63 0.13 -14.01
C PHE A 13 5.19 0.53 -15.38
N LEU A 14 6.51 0.55 -15.54
CA LEU A 14 7.17 0.91 -16.79
C LEU A 14 7.21 -0.25 -17.80
N TRP A 15 7.04 -1.48 -17.34
CA TRP A 15 7.14 -2.68 -18.17
C TRP A 15 6.33 -2.62 -19.48
N PRO A 16 5.03 -2.25 -19.47
CA PRO A 16 4.23 -2.19 -20.69
C PRO A 16 4.77 -1.16 -21.71
N PHE A 17 5.37 -0.08 -21.21
CA PHE A 17 5.89 1.01 -22.05
C PHE A 17 7.23 0.67 -22.72
N LEU A 18 7.90 -0.39 -22.26
CA LEU A 18 9.14 -0.88 -22.88
C LEU A 18 8.89 -1.76 -24.11
N GLY A 19 7.65 -1.90 -24.56
CA GLY A 19 7.29 -2.72 -25.70
C GLY A 19 7.38 -4.23 -25.46
N LEU A 20 7.47 -4.66 -24.21
CA LEU A 20 7.58 -6.06 -23.80
C LEU A 20 6.21 -6.75 -23.58
N GLY A 21 5.10 -6.04 -23.90
CA GLY A 21 3.75 -6.48 -23.59
C GLY A 21 3.42 -6.35 -22.09
N LEU A 22 2.33 -6.98 -21.65
CA LEU A 22 2.01 -7.01 -20.22
C LEU A 22 2.93 -8.01 -19.52
N PRO A 23 3.39 -7.69 -18.28
CA PRO A 23 4.16 -8.65 -17.50
C PRO A 23 3.31 -9.90 -17.23
N PRO A 24 3.92 -11.08 -17.17
CA PRO A 24 3.20 -12.29 -16.80
C PRO A 24 2.54 -12.11 -15.43
N GLU A 25 1.26 -12.44 -15.32
CA GLU A 25 0.46 -12.18 -14.11
C GLU A 25 1.06 -12.83 -12.86
N VAL A 26 1.38 -14.12 -12.92
CA VAL A 26 1.89 -14.86 -11.76
C VAL A 26 3.21 -14.29 -11.23
N PRO A 27 4.24 -14.04 -12.03
CA PRO A 27 5.45 -13.38 -11.56
C PRO A 27 5.20 -11.99 -11.01
N ALA A 28 4.35 -11.18 -11.63
CA ALA A 28 4.05 -9.82 -11.17
C ALA A 28 3.39 -9.81 -9.79
N VAL A 29 2.40 -10.69 -9.58
CA VAL A 29 1.76 -10.87 -8.26
C VAL A 29 2.78 -11.39 -7.24
N ALA A 30 3.61 -12.37 -7.59
CA ALA A 30 4.61 -12.94 -6.70
C ALA A 30 5.65 -11.88 -6.26
N VAL A 31 6.13 -11.04 -7.19
CA VAL A 31 7.05 -9.93 -6.89
C VAL A 31 6.38 -8.92 -5.95
N THR A 32 5.11 -8.58 -6.18
CA THR A 32 4.36 -7.66 -5.33
C THR A 32 4.22 -8.20 -3.91
N LEU A 33 3.79 -9.45 -3.76
CA LEU A 33 3.66 -10.09 -2.46
C LEU A 33 5.01 -10.20 -1.74
N ALA A 34 6.07 -10.58 -2.46
CA ALA A 34 7.42 -10.66 -1.90
C ALA A 34 7.93 -9.28 -1.46
N ALA A 35 7.66 -8.22 -2.21
CA ALA A 35 8.04 -6.86 -1.87
C ALA A 35 7.33 -6.37 -0.58
N VAL A 36 6.01 -6.57 -0.50
CA VAL A 36 5.23 -6.18 0.69
C VAL A 36 5.64 -7.02 1.91
N ALA A 37 5.81 -8.33 1.75
CA ALA A 37 6.25 -9.22 2.83
C ALA A 37 7.65 -8.84 3.33
N SER A 38 8.60 -8.60 2.42
CA SER A 38 9.97 -8.20 2.77
C SER A 38 9.99 -6.89 3.55
N LEU A 39 9.21 -5.89 3.12
CA LEU A 39 9.11 -4.62 3.84
C LEU A 39 8.53 -4.84 5.24
N THR A 40 7.45 -5.62 5.36
CA THR A 40 6.83 -5.95 6.64
C THR A 40 7.81 -6.63 7.60
N LEU A 41 8.55 -7.64 7.12
CA LEU A 41 9.52 -8.37 7.93
C LEU A 41 10.67 -7.47 8.42
N ILE A 42 11.17 -6.59 7.55
CA ILE A 42 12.26 -5.68 7.90
C ILE A 42 11.79 -4.61 8.89
N GLU A 43 10.62 -4.00 8.67
CA GLU A 43 10.08 -3.01 9.61
C GLU A 43 9.75 -3.64 10.97
N SER A 44 9.29 -4.90 11.00
CA SER A 44 9.11 -5.67 12.24
C SER A 44 10.44 -5.99 12.92
N GLY A 45 11.45 -6.40 12.17
CA GLY A 45 12.78 -6.71 12.69
C GLY A 45 13.50 -5.47 13.24
N THR A 46 13.25 -4.30 12.71
CA THR A 46 13.80 -3.01 13.18
C THR A 46 12.99 -2.39 14.33
N ARG A 47 11.96 -3.07 14.83
CA ARG A 47 11.01 -2.60 15.85
C ARG A 47 10.22 -1.35 15.47
N ARG A 48 10.23 -0.97 14.20
CA ARG A 48 9.34 0.10 13.69
C ARG A 48 7.89 -0.35 13.60
N LEU A 49 7.68 -1.67 13.42
CA LEU A 49 6.39 -2.35 13.54
C LEU A 49 6.44 -3.27 14.77
N ASP A 50 6.18 -2.73 15.94
CA ASP A 50 5.92 -3.54 17.13
C ASP A 50 4.55 -4.24 17.02
N SER A 51 4.24 -5.13 17.95
CA SER A 51 2.99 -5.90 17.94
C SER A 51 1.73 -5.02 17.95
N GLY A 52 1.78 -3.86 18.62
CA GLY A 52 0.67 -2.91 18.67
C GLY A 52 0.46 -2.23 17.31
N ARG A 53 1.52 -1.75 16.68
CA ARG A 53 1.46 -1.14 15.36
C ARG A 53 1.08 -2.15 14.27
N LEU A 54 1.52 -3.40 14.39
CA LEU A 54 1.13 -4.46 13.46
C LEU A 54 -0.36 -4.79 13.61
N ALA A 55 -0.88 -4.86 14.84
CA ALA A 55 -2.31 -5.06 15.09
C ALA A 55 -3.15 -3.88 14.56
N LEU A 56 -2.68 -2.64 14.75
CA LEU A 56 -3.34 -1.45 14.21
C LEU A 56 -3.33 -1.45 12.67
N LEU A 57 -2.22 -1.83 12.05
CA LEU A 57 -2.11 -1.97 10.59
C LEU A 57 -3.14 -2.97 10.07
N ALA A 58 -3.23 -4.15 10.70
CA ALA A 58 -4.19 -5.17 10.32
C ALA A 58 -5.64 -4.68 10.49
N ALA A 59 -5.94 -3.96 11.58
CA ALA A 59 -7.26 -3.38 11.82
C ALA A 59 -7.61 -2.31 10.79
N LEU A 60 -6.70 -1.38 10.50
CA LEU A 60 -6.91 -0.33 9.50
C LEU A 60 -7.12 -0.93 8.10
N ALA A 61 -6.31 -1.91 7.71
CA ALA A 61 -6.44 -2.58 6.43
C ALA A 61 -7.79 -3.33 6.32
N ALA A 62 -8.24 -3.99 7.39
CA ALA A 62 -9.52 -4.68 7.42
C ALA A 62 -10.70 -3.73 7.36
N ILE A 63 -10.67 -2.62 8.11
CA ILE A 63 -11.71 -1.58 8.09
C ILE A 63 -11.79 -0.95 6.71
N ASP A 64 -10.65 -0.62 6.12
CA ASP A 64 -10.58 0.00 4.80
C ASP A 64 -11.13 -0.94 3.72
N ALA A 65 -10.76 -2.22 3.75
CA ALA A 65 -11.31 -3.23 2.85
C ALA A 65 -12.83 -3.40 3.02
N ALA A 66 -13.33 -3.37 4.27
CA ALA A 66 -14.76 -3.46 4.56
C ALA A 66 -15.52 -2.23 4.05
N LEU A 67 -14.99 -1.01 4.25
CA LEU A 67 -15.57 0.22 3.73
C LEU A 67 -15.60 0.22 2.19
N ARG A 68 -14.54 -0.25 1.57
CA ARG A 68 -14.49 -0.40 0.10
C ARG A 68 -15.61 -1.31 -0.40
N LEU A 69 -15.80 -2.47 0.24
CA LEU A 69 -16.87 -3.41 -0.12
C LEU A 69 -18.26 -2.80 0.05
N ALA A 70 -18.48 -2.10 1.15
CA ALA A 70 -19.78 -1.49 1.45
C ALA A 70 -20.14 -0.33 0.51
N LEU A 71 -19.15 0.44 0.07
CA LEU A 71 -19.35 1.69 -0.66
C LEU A 71 -19.14 1.61 -2.17
N VAL A 72 -18.54 0.52 -2.67
CA VAL A 72 -18.33 0.30 -4.13
C VAL A 72 -19.64 0.43 -4.92
N ASN A 73 -20.77 0.06 -4.34
CA ASN A 73 -22.08 0.08 -4.99
C ASN A 73 -22.91 1.33 -4.70
N GLY A 74 -22.43 2.26 -3.84
CA GLY A 74 -23.34 3.22 -3.23
C GLY A 74 -23.14 4.70 -3.55
N ILE A 75 -21.95 5.19 -3.81
CA ILE A 75 -21.72 6.64 -3.85
C ILE A 75 -20.78 7.04 -5.01
N GLY A 76 -21.29 7.02 -6.24
CA GLY A 76 -20.72 7.77 -7.35
C GLY A 76 -19.21 7.65 -7.60
N GLY A 77 -18.59 6.51 -7.29
CA GLY A 77 -17.15 6.29 -7.47
C GLY A 77 -16.27 6.83 -6.34
N PHE A 78 -16.83 7.32 -5.23
CA PHE A 78 -16.06 7.70 -4.06
C PHE A 78 -15.48 6.45 -3.38
N SER A 79 -14.16 6.34 -3.33
CA SER A 79 -13.47 5.27 -2.63
C SER A 79 -12.89 5.81 -1.31
N PRO A 80 -13.39 5.36 -0.16
CA PRO A 80 -12.87 5.81 1.14
C PRO A 80 -11.46 5.27 1.44
N ILE A 81 -10.95 4.35 0.63
CA ILE A 81 -9.64 3.72 0.79
C ILE A 81 -8.52 4.74 1.00
N PHE A 82 -8.56 5.85 0.29
CA PHE A 82 -7.51 6.86 0.38
C PHE A 82 -7.50 7.60 1.71
N PHE A 83 -8.65 7.76 2.37
CA PHE A 83 -8.74 8.50 3.63
C PHE A 83 -7.91 7.84 4.73
N LEU A 84 -8.14 6.56 4.99
CA LEU A 84 -7.41 5.82 6.04
C LEU A 84 -5.93 5.64 5.68
N VAL A 85 -5.62 5.41 4.42
CA VAL A 85 -4.24 5.24 3.93
C VAL A 85 -3.44 6.55 4.08
N ILE A 86 -4.03 7.69 3.72
CA ILE A 86 -3.40 9.01 3.87
C ILE A 86 -3.20 9.33 5.35
N LEU A 87 -4.24 9.14 6.18
CA LEU A 87 -4.16 9.40 7.61
C LEU A 87 -3.07 8.53 8.27
N ALA A 88 -3.07 7.23 7.98
CA ALA A 88 -2.07 6.31 8.52
C ALA A 88 -0.65 6.67 8.08
N GLY A 89 -0.46 7.06 6.82
CA GLY A 89 0.84 7.51 6.32
C GLY A 89 1.29 8.78 7.02
N TYR A 90 0.42 9.77 7.12
CA TYR A 90 0.73 11.07 7.73
C TYR A 90 1.14 10.94 9.20
N GLU A 91 0.42 10.12 9.98
CA GLU A 91 0.64 9.95 11.42
C GLU A 91 1.80 8.99 11.76
N PHE A 92 1.95 7.91 11.01
CA PHE A 92 2.89 6.83 11.35
C PHE A 92 4.10 6.74 10.42
N GLY A 93 4.15 7.56 9.38
CA GLY A 93 5.27 7.67 8.46
C GLY A 93 5.14 6.87 7.16
N PRO A 94 6.11 7.07 6.23
CA PRO A 94 6.02 6.63 4.84
C PRO A 94 5.90 5.11 4.67
N SER A 95 6.72 4.33 5.38
CA SER A 95 6.68 2.87 5.30
C SER A 95 5.37 2.30 5.81
N TYR A 96 4.86 2.88 6.90
CA TYR A 96 3.60 2.44 7.50
C TYR A 96 2.42 2.73 6.57
N GLY A 97 2.34 3.94 6.00
CA GLY A 97 1.30 4.32 5.05
C GLY A 97 1.32 3.43 3.80
N PHE A 98 2.52 3.12 3.27
CA PHE A 98 2.68 2.18 2.17
C PHE A 98 2.11 0.80 2.51
N LEU A 99 2.42 0.27 3.68
CA LEU A 99 1.94 -1.04 4.13
C LEU A 99 0.44 -1.05 4.33
N VAL A 100 -0.14 -0.04 4.98
CA VAL A 100 -1.60 0.06 5.15
C VAL A 100 -2.30 0.04 3.79
N GLY A 101 -1.85 0.86 2.83
CA GLY A 101 -2.42 0.90 1.48
C GLY A 101 -2.31 -0.43 0.75
N SER A 102 -1.13 -1.06 0.78
CA SER A 102 -0.88 -2.35 0.14
C SER A 102 -1.74 -3.47 0.74
N PHE A 103 -1.79 -3.57 2.08
CA PHE A 103 -2.58 -4.60 2.75
C PHE A 103 -4.08 -4.38 2.58
N SER A 104 -4.58 -3.14 2.62
CA SER A 104 -5.99 -2.83 2.36
C SER A 104 -6.44 -3.38 1.01
N LEU A 105 -5.62 -3.19 0.00
CA LEU A 105 -5.92 -3.67 -1.34
C LEU A 105 -5.83 -5.19 -1.46
N LEU A 106 -4.79 -5.80 -0.89
CA LEU A 106 -4.61 -7.25 -0.90
C LEU A 106 -5.76 -7.96 -0.17
N VAL A 107 -6.15 -7.47 1.02
CA VAL A 107 -7.29 -8.00 1.77
C VAL A 107 -8.59 -7.86 0.98
N SER A 108 -8.82 -6.69 0.38
CA SER A 108 -9.98 -6.47 -0.48
C SER A 108 -10.02 -7.43 -1.66
N ALA A 109 -8.89 -7.65 -2.34
CA ALA A 109 -8.79 -8.57 -3.46
C ALA A 109 -9.09 -10.02 -3.06
N LEU A 110 -8.61 -10.47 -1.89
CA LEU A 110 -8.91 -11.80 -1.37
C LEU A 110 -10.40 -11.99 -1.07
N VAL A 111 -11.05 -11.00 -0.48
CA VAL A 111 -12.46 -11.07 -0.10
C VAL A 111 -13.38 -10.98 -1.33
N THR A 112 -13.01 -10.17 -2.32
CA THR A 112 -13.83 -9.99 -3.54
C THR A 112 -13.53 -10.99 -4.65
N GLY A 113 -12.47 -11.79 -4.52
CA GLY A 113 -11.95 -12.59 -5.64
C GLY A 113 -11.34 -11.73 -6.76
N GLY A 114 -11.03 -10.47 -6.47
CA GLY A 114 -10.50 -9.47 -7.41
C GLY A 114 -9.00 -9.61 -7.69
N VAL A 115 -8.49 -10.84 -7.76
CA VAL A 115 -7.11 -11.12 -8.14
C VAL A 115 -7.01 -11.14 -9.66
N GLY A 116 -6.11 -10.32 -10.21
CA GLY A 116 -5.92 -10.22 -11.65
C GLY A 116 -4.64 -9.45 -11.99
N PRO A 117 -4.34 -9.26 -13.29
CA PRO A 117 -3.12 -8.57 -13.74
C PRO A 117 -3.02 -7.11 -13.28
N TRP A 118 -4.11 -6.51 -12.87
CA TRP A 118 -4.16 -5.14 -12.30
C TRP A 118 -3.70 -5.07 -10.84
N LEU A 119 -3.79 -6.16 -10.08
CA LEU A 119 -3.53 -6.20 -8.64
C LEU A 119 -2.15 -5.65 -8.25
N PRO A 120 -1.03 -6.02 -8.93
CA PRO A 120 0.28 -5.44 -8.64
C PRO A 120 0.31 -3.92 -8.77
N TYR A 121 -0.27 -3.41 -9.85
CA TYR A 121 -0.29 -1.96 -10.12
C TYR A 121 -1.10 -1.19 -9.08
N GLU A 122 -2.31 -1.66 -8.78
CA GLU A 122 -3.15 -1.05 -7.76
C GLU A 122 -2.51 -1.09 -6.38
N THR A 123 -1.87 -2.21 -6.01
CA THR A 123 -1.19 -2.38 -4.71
C THR A 123 -0.07 -1.34 -4.54
N PHE A 124 0.78 -1.17 -5.54
CA PHE A 124 1.82 -0.15 -5.50
C PHE A 124 1.25 1.26 -5.55
N ALA A 125 0.24 1.53 -6.38
CA ALA A 125 -0.37 2.85 -6.49
C ALA A 125 -0.95 3.32 -5.15
N VAL A 126 -1.75 2.49 -4.49
CA VAL A 126 -2.33 2.82 -3.17
C VAL A 126 -1.24 2.89 -2.09
N GLY A 127 -0.25 2.00 -2.13
CA GLY A 127 0.92 2.06 -1.26
C GLY A 127 1.67 3.39 -1.40
N TRP A 128 1.88 3.88 -2.62
CA TRP A 128 2.55 5.18 -2.86
C TRP A 128 1.73 6.39 -2.39
N VAL A 129 0.41 6.32 -2.41
CA VAL A 129 -0.43 7.36 -1.79
C VAL A 129 -0.13 7.46 -0.30
N GLY A 130 -0.08 6.33 0.41
CA GLY A 130 0.26 6.30 1.83
C GLY A 130 1.70 6.75 2.12
N LEU A 131 2.64 6.33 1.27
CA LEU A 131 4.04 6.76 1.34
C LEU A 131 4.18 8.29 1.17
N SER A 132 3.52 8.86 0.17
CA SER A 132 3.55 10.31 -0.09
C SER A 132 2.98 11.11 1.09
N ALA A 133 1.87 10.63 1.67
CA ALA A 133 1.28 11.24 2.85
C ALA A 133 2.25 11.21 4.04
N GLY A 134 2.96 10.10 4.23
CA GLY A 134 3.97 9.98 5.28
C GLY A 134 5.19 10.88 5.09
N LEU A 135 5.61 11.07 3.84
CA LEU A 135 6.66 12.06 3.53
C LEU A 135 6.20 13.49 3.83
N ALA A 136 4.94 13.81 3.51
CA ALA A 136 4.36 15.11 3.82
C ALA A 136 4.28 15.36 5.34
N GLY A 137 3.84 14.37 6.12
CA GLY A 137 3.80 14.44 7.58
C GLY A 137 5.18 14.70 8.17
N SER A 138 6.17 13.93 7.75
CA SER A 138 7.57 14.10 8.20
C SER A 138 8.15 15.48 7.85
N ALA A 139 7.80 16.04 6.70
CA ALA A 139 8.24 17.38 6.30
C ALA A 139 7.61 18.46 7.18
N VAL A 140 6.33 18.34 7.53
CA VAL A 140 5.63 19.29 8.41
C VAL A 140 6.22 19.28 9.82
N GLU A 141 6.50 18.10 10.38
CA GLU A 141 7.16 17.99 11.69
C GLU A 141 8.53 18.70 11.74
N GLN A 142 9.34 18.55 10.69
CA GLN A 142 10.64 19.22 10.59
C GLN A 142 10.53 20.74 10.54
N VAL A 143 9.55 21.28 9.86
CA VAL A 143 9.30 22.72 9.77
C VAL A 143 8.74 23.28 11.09
N GLY A 144 7.89 22.50 11.79
CA GLY A 144 7.29 22.94 13.06
C GLY A 144 8.23 22.86 14.27
N SER A 145 9.34 22.14 14.17
CA SER A 145 10.34 21.97 15.24
C SER A 145 11.53 22.96 15.17
N GLY A 146 11.58 23.82 14.17
CA GLY A 146 12.60 24.87 13.98
C GLY A 146 12.06 26.24 14.32
#